data_cf1b903d7f46785339926bcb27b9fd67
#
_entry.id   cf1b903d7f46785339926bcb27b9fd67
#
_cell.length_a   1.000
_cell.length_b   1.000
_cell.length_c   1.000
_cell.angle_alpha   90.00
_cell.angle_beta   90.00
_cell.angle_gamma   90.00
#
_symmetry.space_group_name_H-M   'P 1'
#
loop_
_entity.id
_entity.type
_entity.pdbx_description
1 polymer ?
#
loop_
_entity_poly.entity_id
_entity_poly.type
_entity_poly.pdbx_seq_one_letter_code
_entity_poly.pdbx_strand_id
1 'polypeptide(L)'
;MNSVDISGILKEGLDEFHRYFEYTLPFFQEGNVAIPRIIVKNWTNQPGTRLIALPDNTRVMIHGHLDGHDKFGTILLVEQLEVVK
;
A
#
# COMPACT_ATOMS: atom_id res chain seq x y z
N MET A 1 14.45 -4.76 -12.00
CA MET A 1 14.16 -4.28 -10.66
C MET A 1 12.97 -3.34 -10.70
N ASN A 2 12.03 -3.49 -9.81
CA ASN A 2 10.76 -2.78 -9.90
C ASN A 2 10.50 -1.91 -8.67
N SER A 3 11.44 -1.06 -8.33
CA SER A 3 11.28 -0.11 -7.22
C SER A 3 10.15 0.86 -7.50
N VAL A 4 9.35 1.11 -6.49
CA VAL A 4 8.18 1.98 -6.59
C VAL A 4 8.19 2.95 -5.43
N ASP A 5 7.98 4.24 -5.73
CA ASP A 5 7.70 5.27 -4.73
C ASP A 5 6.29 5.78 -4.99
N ILE A 6 5.41 5.63 -4.02
CA ILE A 6 4.01 5.93 -4.26
C ILE A 6 3.37 6.48 -2.99
N SER A 7 2.56 7.51 -3.15
CA SER A 7 1.82 8.09 -2.04
C SER A 7 0.34 7.74 -2.14
N GLY A 8 -0.31 7.71 -1.01
CA GLY A 8 -1.72 7.40 -0.95
C GLY A 8 -2.22 7.27 0.48
N ILE A 9 -3.29 6.52 0.64
CA ILE A 9 -4.00 6.41 1.91
C ILE A 9 -4.14 4.94 2.26
N LEU A 10 -3.70 4.58 3.48
CA LEU A 10 -3.89 3.23 4.00
C LEU A 10 -5.37 3.02 4.33
N LYS A 11 -5.89 1.89 3.92
CA LYS A 11 -7.29 1.53 4.17
C LYS A 11 -7.35 0.31 5.08
N GLU A 12 -8.50 -0.32 5.12
CA GLU A 12 -8.77 -1.44 6.04
C GLU A 12 -7.79 -2.61 5.83
N GLY A 13 -7.53 -3.31 6.92
CA GLY A 13 -6.68 -4.49 6.91
C GLY A 13 -7.43 -5.71 6.38
N LEU A 14 -6.68 -6.64 5.82
CA LEU A 14 -7.19 -7.94 5.38
C LEU A 14 -6.85 -9.02 6.40
N ASP A 15 -5.64 -8.96 6.93
CA ASP A 15 -5.15 -9.90 7.93
C ASP A 15 -3.98 -9.24 8.69
N GLU A 16 -3.22 -10.02 9.45
CA GLU A 16 -2.15 -9.46 10.28
C GLU A 16 -0.93 -8.98 9.47
N PHE A 17 -0.91 -9.24 8.16
CA PHE A 17 0.22 -8.84 7.32
C PHE A 17 -0.19 -7.93 6.18
N HIS A 18 -1.45 -7.91 5.77
CA HIS A 18 -1.91 -7.28 4.54
C HIS A 18 -3.00 -6.26 4.81
N ARG A 19 -2.98 -5.17 4.05
CA ARG A 19 -4.06 -4.20 4.08
C ARG A 19 -4.20 -3.53 2.72
N TYR A 20 -5.32 -2.87 2.50
CA TYR A 20 -5.56 -2.11 1.27
C TYR A 20 -4.85 -0.77 1.33
N PHE A 21 -4.43 -0.30 0.17
CA PHE A 21 -3.79 0.99 -0.02
C PHE A 21 -4.38 1.65 -1.26
N GLU A 22 -4.97 2.82 -1.10
CA GLU A 22 -5.49 3.60 -2.22
C GLU A 22 -4.45 4.62 -2.63
N TYR A 23 -3.95 4.50 -3.84
CA TYR A 23 -2.83 5.32 -4.28
C TYR A 23 -3.29 6.36 -5.31
N THR A 24 -2.51 7.44 -5.42
CA THR A 24 -2.79 8.54 -6.32
C THR A 24 -1.93 8.40 -7.56
N LEU A 25 -2.56 8.50 -8.71
CA LEU A 25 -1.85 8.50 -9.99
C LEU A 25 -1.70 9.94 -10.47
N PRO A 26 -0.50 10.32 -10.96
CA PRO A 26 -0.27 11.71 -11.37
C PRO A 26 -1.14 12.17 -12.55
N PHE A 27 -1.62 11.23 -13.33
CA PHE A 27 -2.45 11.55 -14.49
C PHE A 27 -3.90 11.15 -14.29
N PHE A 28 -4.32 11.01 -13.06
CA PHE A 28 -5.68 10.60 -12.76
C PHE A 28 -6.65 11.70 -13.21
N GLN A 29 -7.61 11.32 -14.04
CA GLN A 29 -8.66 12.24 -14.47
C GLN A 29 -9.85 12.09 -13.57
N GLU A 30 -10.28 13.20 -13.01
CA GLU A 30 -11.39 13.16 -12.07
C GLU A 30 -12.70 12.76 -12.73
N GLY A 31 -13.52 12.18 -11.93
CA GLY A 31 -14.95 12.08 -12.20
C GLY A 31 -15.48 10.77 -12.70
N ASN A 32 -14.66 9.86 -13.20
CA ASN A 32 -15.29 8.68 -13.79
C ASN A 32 -14.50 7.39 -13.66
N VAL A 33 -13.58 7.32 -12.73
CA VAL A 33 -12.78 6.10 -12.54
C VAL A 33 -12.73 5.76 -11.07
N ALA A 34 -12.83 4.47 -10.78
CA ALA A 34 -12.64 3.99 -9.42
C ALA A 34 -11.25 4.36 -8.91
N ILE A 35 -11.14 4.68 -7.63
CA ILE A 35 -9.87 4.97 -7.01
C ILE A 35 -9.01 3.71 -7.03
N PRO A 36 -7.79 3.78 -7.56
CA PRO A 36 -6.97 2.57 -7.65
C PRO A 36 -6.56 2.08 -6.26
N ARG A 37 -6.67 0.80 -6.06
CA ARG A 37 -6.31 0.13 -4.81
C ARG A 37 -5.34 -1.00 -5.09
N ILE A 38 -4.42 -1.22 -4.16
CA ILE A 38 -3.51 -2.36 -4.20
C ILE A 38 -3.36 -2.89 -2.78
N ILE A 39 -3.04 -4.17 -2.65
CA ILE A 39 -2.76 -4.76 -1.35
C ILE A 39 -1.29 -4.54 -1.05
N VAL A 40 -1.00 -4.07 0.17
CA VAL A 40 0.35 -3.82 0.63
C VAL A 40 0.68 -4.75 1.79
N LYS A 41 1.95 -5.12 1.88
CA LYS A 41 2.49 -5.97 2.92
C LYS A 41 3.89 -5.49 3.24
N ASN A 42 4.28 -5.51 4.53
CA ASN A 42 5.66 -5.23 4.88
C ASN A 42 6.56 -6.30 4.24
N TRP A 43 7.74 -5.90 3.78
CA TRP A 43 8.62 -6.83 3.07
C TRP A 43 9.13 -7.97 3.97
N THR A 44 9.08 -7.79 5.29
CA THR A 44 9.41 -8.86 6.24
C THR A 44 8.13 -9.57 6.67
N ASN A 45 8.26 -10.77 7.19
CA ASN A 45 7.12 -11.56 7.67
C ASN A 45 6.84 -11.33 9.15
N GLN A 46 7.03 -10.10 9.62
CA GLN A 46 6.77 -9.76 11.02
C GLN A 46 5.35 -9.22 11.18
N PRO A 47 4.55 -9.78 12.09
CA PRO A 47 3.23 -9.22 12.38
C PRO A 47 3.36 -7.95 13.22
N GLY A 48 2.31 -7.13 13.21
CA GLY A 48 2.26 -5.95 14.04
C GLY A 48 3.23 -4.85 13.64
N THR A 49 3.67 -4.83 12.39
CA THR A 49 4.55 -3.76 11.91
C THR A 49 3.82 -2.43 11.88
N ARG A 50 4.57 -1.33 11.74
CA ARG A 50 4.02 0.00 11.64
C ARG A 50 2.99 0.10 10.52
N LEU A 51 3.23 -0.57 9.41
CA LEU A 51 2.28 -0.60 8.29
C LEU A 51 0.90 -1.08 8.74
N ILE A 52 0.85 -2.12 9.55
CA ILE A 52 -0.41 -2.70 10.02
C ILE A 52 -0.99 -1.90 11.20
N ALA A 53 -0.13 -1.31 12.03
CA ALA A 53 -0.56 -0.63 13.24
C ALA A 53 -1.17 0.75 12.99
N LEU A 54 -0.85 1.39 11.86
CA LEU A 54 -1.37 2.72 11.57
C LEU A 54 -2.88 2.68 11.32
N PRO A 55 -3.61 3.72 11.78
CA PRO A 55 -5.06 3.77 11.58
C PRO A 55 -5.46 3.82 10.11
N ASP A 56 -6.69 3.40 9.84
CA ASP A 56 -7.29 3.57 8.51
C ASP A 56 -7.31 5.06 8.15
N ASN A 57 -7.15 5.33 6.87
CA ASN A 57 -7.14 6.68 6.31
C ASN A 57 -5.89 7.49 6.65
N THR A 58 -4.84 6.83 7.11
CA THR A 58 -3.54 7.48 7.28
C THR A 58 -2.90 7.72 5.92
N ARG A 59 -2.46 8.95 5.67
CA ARG A 59 -1.77 9.31 4.45
C ARG A 59 -0.29 8.98 4.57
N VAL A 60 0.23 8.22 3.62
CA VAL A 60 1.62 7.75 3.67
C VAL A 60 2.29 7.85 2.31
N MET A 61 3.62 7.89 2.35
CA MET A 61 4.48 7.63 1.19
C MET A 61 5.14 6.27 1.40
N ILE A 62 5.04 5.41 0.40
CA ILE A 62 5.59 4.05 0.46
C ILE A 62 6.70 3.91 -0.58
N HIS A 63 7.81 3.34 -0.14
CA HIS A 63 8.88 2.88 -1.03
C HIS A 63 8.95 1.37 -0.93
N GLY A 64 8.90 0.70 -2.06
CA GLY A 64 8.94 -0.75 -2.08
C GLY A 64 9.04 -1.31 -3.48
N HIS A 65 8.57 -2.54 -3.66
CA HIS A 65 8.57 -3.18 -4.96
C HIS A 65 7.36 -4.08 -5.10
N LEU A 66 6.99 -4.35 -6.35
CA LEU A 66 5.86 -5.21 -6.66
C LEU A 66 6.28 -6.67 -6.63
N ASP A 67 5.37 -7.54 -6.20
CA ASP A 67 5.60 -8.98 -6.18
C ASP A 67 4.31 -9.72 -6.45
N GLY A 68 4.42 -10.95 -6.92
CA GLY A 68 3.26 -11.80 -7.14
C GLY A 68 2.85 -12.49 -5.85
N HIS A 69 1.55 -12.70 -5.70
CA HIS A 69 0.99 -13.40 -4.57
C HIS A 69 -0.06 -14.38 -5.07
N ASP A 70 -0.03 -15.61 -4.57
CA ASP A 70 -0.91 -16.68 -5.06
C ASP A 70 -2.38 -16.35 -4.88
N LYS A 71 -2.72 -15.67 -3.80
CA LYS A 71 -4.11 -15.36 -3.46
C LYS A 71 -4.55 -13.99 -3.96
N PHE A 72 -3.67 -12.99 -3.89
CA PHE A 72 -4.04 -11.60 -4.14
C PHE A 72 -3.57 -11.05 -5.48
N GLY A 73 -2.84 -11.83 -6.26
CA GLY A 73 -2.26 -11.34 -7.50
C GLY A 73 -1.02 -10.49 -7.24
N THR A 74 -0.96 -9.31 -7.82
CA THR A 74 0.17 -8.41 -7.59
C THR A 74 -0.03 -7.61 -6.31
N ILE A 75 0.96 -7.64 -5.45
CA ILE A 75 0.95 -6.85 -4.21
C ILE A 75 2.19 -5.96 -4.17
N LEU A 76 2.14 -4.93 -3.32
CA LEU A 76 3.27 -4.03 -3.08
C LEU A 76 3.92 -4.40 -1.77
N LEU A 77 5.20 -4.79 -1.84
CA LEU A 77 6.00 -5.07 -0.65
C LEU A 77 6.62 -3.77 -0.17
N VAL A 78 6.31 -3.39 1.06
CA VAL A 78 6.72 -2.10 1.63
C VAL A 78 8.07 -2.26 2.29
N GLU A 79 9.06 -1.53 1.82
CA GLU A 79 10.40 -1.50 2.40
C GLU A 79 10.58 -0.31 3.33
N GLN A 80 10.02 0.84 2.96
CA GLN A 80 10.05 2.05 3.78
C GLN A 80 8.70 2.73 3.72
N LEU A 81 8.30 3.34 4.82
CA LEU A 81 7.02 4.01 4.95
C LEU A 81 7.19 5.30 5.73
N GLU A 82 6.65 6.39 5.20
CA GLU A 82 6.61 7.68 5.87
C GLU A 82 5.18 8.16 5.98
N VAL A 83 4.79 8.62 7.17
CA VAL A 83 3.49 9.26 7.36
C VAL A 83 3.59 10.70 6.85
N VAL A 84 2.66 11.05 5.99
CA VAL A 84 2.59 12.40 5.40
C VAL A 84 1.58 13.21 6.20
N LYS A 85 2.01 14.36 6.64
CA LYS A 85 1.14 15.25 7.42
C LYS A 85 0.47 16.29 6.54
#